data_a799580bc736b1102859bea1834d6094
#
_entry.id   a799580bc736b1102859bea1834d6094
#
_cell.length_a   1.000
_cell.length_b   1.000
_cell.length_c   1.000
_cell.angle_alpha   90.00
_cell.angle_beta   90.00
_cell.angle_gamma   90.00
#
_symmetry.space_group_name_H-M   'P 1'
#
loop_
_entity.id
_entity.type
_entity.pdbx_description
1 polymer ?
#
loop_
_entity_poly.entity_id
_entity_poly.type
_entity_poly.pdbx_seq_one_letter_code
_entity_poly.pdbx_strand_id
1 'polypeptide(L)'
;MSGAGGKWMASSVTEGHIKRLRKAGYLSRDIAHRLPDKGQLIRTPGPHERVVFLTHFLHGLGFPLHPFVQGLMFYYGLDFHDLAPNFILNISTFIVVCEAFLCIQPHFGLWLKTFNVKPKVVGGRQAECVGAMVGKMPNVLWLEGSFVETLKGWQSGWFYITEPRDPEWAAAQKFRSGIPTRLTSWKENGLSWGDSEELTGLQSCIQTLVNKKLKLVNVVQVMLIRRILPC
;
A
#
# COMPACT_ATOMS: atom_id res chain seq x y z
N MET A 1 -19.19 16.59 -10.69
CA MET A 1 -18.98 17.02 -9.28
C MET A 1 -17.80 16.22 -8.76
N SER A 2 -16.62 16.84 -8.73
CA SER A 2 -15.39 16.21 -8.22
C SER A 2 -15.55 15.98 -6.73
N GLY A 3 -15.58 14.72 -6.30
CA GLY A 3 -15.59 14.37 -4.91
C GLY A 3 -14.43 15.02 -4.19
N ALA A 4 -14.67 15.51 -2.98
CA ALA A 4 -13.71 16.16 -2.09
C ALA A 4 -12.58 15.17 -1.70
N GLY A 5 -11.78 14.75 -2.69
CA GLY A 5 -10.61 13.94 -2.47
C GLY A 5 -9.56 14.74 -1.73
N GLY A 6 -9.21 14.31 -0.51
CA GLY A 6 -8.14 14.91 0.27
C GLY A 6 -8.55 15.53 1.60
N LYS A 7 -9.82 15.46 1.99
CA LYS A 7 -10.27 15.87 3.33
C LYS A 7 -10.62 14.68 4.20
N TRP A 8 -10.37 14.81 5.50
CA TRP A 8 -10.78 13.84 6.50
C TRP A 8 -12.30 13.84 6.67
N MET A 9 -12.85 12.66 6.93
CA MET A 9 -14.25 12.44 7.27
C MET A 9 -14.34 11.80 8.66
N ALA A 10 -15.44 12.00 9.38
CA ALA A 10 -15.67 11.28 10.62
C ALA A 10 -15.66 9.77 10.39
N SER A 11 -15.03 9.03 11.31
CA SER A 11 -14.95 7.58 11.16
C SER A 11 -16.31 6.92 11.39
N SER A 12 -16.62 5.95 10.55
CA SER A 12 -17.78 5.05 10.66
C SER A 12 -17.39 3.64 11.13
N VAL A 13 -16.13 3.43 11.51
CA VAL A 13 -15.62 2.13 11.94
C VAL A 13 -16.19 1.74 13.29
N THR A 14 -16.55 0.48 13.43
CA THR A 14 -17.07 -0.13 14.65
C THR A 14 -16.25 -1.36 15.04
N GLU A 15 -16.35 -1.80 16.28
CA GLU A 15 -15.76 -3.06 16.74
C GLU A 15 -16.18 -4.27 15.89
N GLY A 16 -17.38 -4.24 15.32
CA GLY A 16 -17.86 -5.27 14.39
C GLY A 16 -17.03 -5.35 13.11
N HIS A 17 -16.52 -4.22 12.61
CA HIS A 17 -15.60 -4.19 11.47
C HIS A 17 -14.25 -4.82 11.84
N ILE A 18 -13.70 -4.48 12.99
CA ILE A 18 -12.42 -5.02 13.47
C ILE A 18 -12.52 -6.55 13.69
N LYS A 19 -13.59 -7.03 14.30
CA LYS A 19 -13.84 -8.48 14.46
C LYS A 19 -13.85 -9.20 13.12
N ARG A 20 -14.47 -8.61 12.08
CA ARG A 20 -14.46 -9.19 10.73
C ARG A 20 -13.07 -9.23 10.12
N LEU A 21 -12.26 -8.15 10.24
CA LEU A 21 -10.88 -8.15 9.76
C LEU A 21 -10.03 -9.24 10.44
N ARG A 22 -10.19 -9.40 11.75
CA ARG A 22 -9.48 -10.46 12.51
C ARG A 22 -9.92 -11.86 12.11
N LYS A 23 -11.24 -12.07 11.96
CA LYS A 23 -11.78 -13.36 11.50
C LYS A 23 -11.30 -13.72 10.10
N ALA A 24 -11.15 -12.74 9.23
CA ALA A 24 -10.65 -12.91 7.87
C ALA A 24 -9.11 -12.99 7.77
N GLY A 25 -8.38 -12.94 8.90
CA GLY A 25 -6.91 -13.02 8.91
C GLY A 25 -6.19 -11.77 8.45
N TYR A 26 -6.88 -10.65 8.23
CA TYR A 26 -6.25 -9.40 7.79
C TYR A 26 -5.53 -8.65 8.90
N LEU A 27 -5.99 -8.80 10.13
CA LEU A 27 -5.45 -8.14 11.30
C LEU A 27 -5.17 -9.17 12.37
N SER A 28 -3.90 -9.39 12.68
CA SER A 28 -3.48 -10.33 13.74
C SER A 28 -4.05 -9.92 15.11
N ARG A 29 -4.21 -10.89 16.01
CA ARG A 29 -4.78 -10.65 17.35
C ARG A 29 -3.87 -9.82 18.25
N ASP A 30 -2.58 -9.88 18.03
CA ASP A 30 -1.55 -9.14 18.75
C ASP A 30 -1.37 -7.68 18.29
N ILE A 31 -2.02 -7.30 17.19
CA ILE A 31 -2.07 -5.90 16.77
C ILE A 31 -3.16 -5.18 17.56
N ALA A 32 -2.76 -4.26 18.43
CA ALA A 32 -3.69 -3.41 19.14
C ALA A 32 -4.38 -2.42 18.19
N HIS A 33 -5.61 -2.06 18.51
CA HIS A 33 -6.37 -1.08 17.74
C HIS A 33 -7.13 -0.14 18.68
N ARG A 34 -7.43 1.04 18.18
CA ARG A 34 -8.29 2.03 18.83
C ARG A 34 -9.24 2.65 17.80
N LEU A 35 -10.49 2.75 18.15
CA LEU A 35 -11.46 3.47 17.34
C LEU A 35 -11.36 4.99 17.64
N PRO A 36 -11.56 5.84 16.62
CA PRO A 36 -11.68 7.28 16.84
C PRO A 36 -12.90 7.63 17.68
N ASP A 37 -12.85 8.74 18.36
CA ASP A 37 -14.00 9.28 19.09
C ASP A 37 -15.15 9.61 18.14
N LYS A 38 -16.38 9.53 18.66
CA LYS A 38 -17.57 9.82 17.85
C LYS A 38 -17.50 11.24 17.28
N GLY A 39 -17.56 11.35 15.95
CA GLY A 39 -17.49 12.65 15.27
C GLY A 39 -16.09 13.22 15.10
N GLN A 40 -15.04 12.50 15.50
CA GLN A 40 -13.66 12.94 15.31
C GLN A 40 -13.37 13.12 13.82
N LEU A 41 -12.99 14.36 13.43
CA LEU A 41 -12.62 14.71 12.06
C LEU A 41 -11.10 14.82 11.85
N ILE A 42 -10.37 15.11 12.93
CA ILE A 42 -8.92 15.30 12.89
C ILE A 42 -8.27 14.10 13.57
N ARG A 43 -7.33 13.48 12.88
CA ARG A 43 -6.56 12.37 13.43
C ARG A 43 -5.63 12.85 14.55
N THR A 44 -5.63 12.15 15.65
CA THR A 44 -4.71 12.35 16.77
C THR A 44 -4.11 11.00 17.19
N PRO A 45 -3.19 10.45 16.35
CA PRO A 45 -2.55 9.18 16.69
C PRO A 45 -1.66 9.34 17.92
N GLY A 46 -1.66 8.36 18.79
CA GLY A 46 -0.70 8.23 19.88
C GLY A 46 0.73 7.96 19.36
N PRO A 47 1.73 7.89 20.25
CA PRO A 47 3.15 7.80 19.87
C PRO A 47 3.50 6.64 18.92
N HIS A 48 2.79 5.52 19.01
CA HIS A 48 3.04 4.31 18.20
C HIS A 48 1.81 3.92 17.37
N GLU A 49 0.82 4.81 17.27
CA GLU A 49 -0.37 4.55 16.48
C GLU A 49 -0.21 4.99 15.03
N ARG A 50 -0.83 4.24 14.13
CA ARG A 50 -0.95 4.54 12.70
C ARG A 50 -2.42 4.58 12.31
N VAL A 51 -2.75 5.47 11.40
CA VAL A 51 -4.09 5.53 10.81
C VAL A 51 -4.15 4.62 9.59
N VAL A 52 -5.09 3.69 9.60
CA VAL A 52 -5.37 2.80 8.47
C VAL A 52 -6.84 2.88 8.08
N PHE A 53 -7.16 2.48 6.86
CA PHE A 53 -8.53 2.43 6.37
C PHE A 53 -9.00 0.98 6.18
N LEU A 54 -10.27 0.68 6.45
CA LEU A 54 -10.86 -0.64 6.20
C LEU A 54 -10.62 -1.11 4.75
N THR A 55 -10.71 -0.18 3.81
CA THR A 55 -10.48 -0.47 2.39
C THR A 55 -9.06 -0.91 2.07
N HIS A 56 -8.05 -0.52 2.85
CA HIS A 56 -6.68 -1.01 2.66
C HIS A 56 -6.60 -2.52 2.79
N PHE A 57 -7.29 -3.09 3.77
CA PHE A 57 -7.34 -4.53 4.00
C PHE A 57 -8.03 -5.26 2.85
N LEU A 58 -9.11 -4.70 2.32
CA LEU A 58 -9.79 -5.25 1.14
C LEU A 58 -8.91 -5.22 -0.13
N HIS A 59 -7.96 -4.28 -0.18
CA HIS A 59 -7.03 -4.11 -1.31
C HIS A 59 -5.68 -4.79 -1.10
N GLY A 60 -5.54 -5.58 -0.04
CA GLY A 60 -4.37 -6.41 0.10
C GLY A 60 -3.48 -6.12 1.30
N LEU A 61 -3.72 -5.04 2.05
CA LEU A 61 -3.00 -4.80 3.29
C LEU A 61 -3.31 -5.89 4.32
N GLY A 62 -2.29 -6.35 5.02
CA GLY A 62 -2.41 -7.26 6.15
C GLY A 62 -1.35 -6.96 7.19
N PHE A 63 -1.59 -7.37 8.42
CA PHE A 63 -0.64 -7.24 9.53
C PHE A 63 -0.39 -8.61 10.18
N PRO A 64 0.88 -9.00 10.37
CA PRO A 64 2.11 -8.21 10.21
C PRO A 64 2.30 -7.67 8.80
N LEU A 65 2.92 -6.50 8.71
CA LEU A 65 3.13 -5.84 7.43
C LEU A 65 4.21 -6.57 6.62
N HIS A 66 3.98 -6.71 5.31
CA HIS A 66 4.97 -7.29 4.40
C HIS A 66 6.23 -6.39 4.34
N PRO A 67 7.47 -6.94 4.44
CA PRO A 67 8.70 -6.16 4.45
C PRO A 67 8.85 -5.21 3.27
N PHE A 68 8.40 -5.61 2.08
CA PHE A 68 8.42 -4.76 0.89
C PHE A 68 7.54 -3.50 1.05
N VAL A 69 6.37 -3.63 1.71
CA VAL A 69 5.49 -2.48 1.99
C VAL A 69 6.17 -1.53 2.97
N GLN A 70 6.75 -2.07 4.05
CA GLN A 70 7.52 -1.28 5.03
C GLN A 70 8.60 -0.47 4.34
N GLY A 71 9.40 -1.13 3.52
CA GLY A 71 10.47 -0.52 2.80
C GLY A 71 9.99 0.55 1.81
N LEU A 72 8.88 0.33 1.06
CA LEU A 72 8.29 1.35 0.18
C LEU A 72 7.87 2.60 0.96
N MET A 73 7.18 2.39 2.09
CA MET A 73 6.74 3.49 2.93
C MET A 73 7.93 4.28 3.48
N PHE A 74 8.96 3.58 3.93
CA PHE A 74 10.21 4.20 4.39
C PHE A 74 10.91 4.97 3.27
N TYR A 75 11.06 4.36 2.09
CA TYR A 75 11.74 4.97 0.95
C TYR A 75 11.07 6.27 0.48
N TYR A 76 9.73 6.28 0.42
CA TYR A 76 8.99 7.45 -0.01
C TYR A 76 8.60 8.38 1.15
N GLY A 77 8.88 8.02 2.41
CA GLY A 77 8.47 8.78 3.59
C GLY A 77 6.95 8.87 3.75
N LEU A 78 6.24 7.79 3.40
CA LEU A 78 4.78 7.71 3.44
C LEU A 78 4.28 7.07 4.73
N ASP A 79 3.07 7.46 5.15
CA ASP A 79 2.28 6.74 6.13
C ASP A 79 1.03 6.15 5.45
N PHE A 80 0.34 5.21 6.11
CA PHE A 80 -0.84 4.55 5.52
C PHE A 80 -1.93 5.52 5.10
N HIS A 81 -2.13 6.62 5.83
CA HIS A 81 -3.13 7.61 5.49
C HIS A 81 -2.82 8.39 4.21
N ASP A 82 -1.57 8.34 3.72
CA ASP A 82 -1.18 8.91 2.43
C ASP A 82 -1.61 8.02 1.26
N LEU A 83 -1.86 6.74 1.52
CA LEU A 83 -2.10 5.74 0.49
C LEU A 83 -3.59 5.65 0.11
N ALA A 84 -3.90 5.85 -1.16
CA ALA A 84 -5.21 5.50 -1.69
C ALA A 84 -5.39 3.96 -1.69
N PRO A 85 -6.64 3.44 -1.63
CA PRO A 85 -6.87 2.00 -1.75
C PRO A 85 -6.24 1.39 -3.01
N ASN A 86 -6.31 2.07 -4.15
CA ASN A 86 -5.68 1.63 -5.39
C ASN A 86 -4.14 1.63 -5.32
N PHE A 87 -3.54 2.46 -4.46
CA PHE A 87 -2.10 2.39 -4.20
C PHE A 87 -1.75 1.06 -3.53
N ILE A 88 -2.49 0.71 -2.46
CA ILE A 88 -2.33 -0.59 -1.77
C ILE A 88 -2.52 -1.75 -2.74
N LEU A 89 -3.54 -1.68 -3.60
CA LEU A 89 -3.81 -2.73 -4.59
C LEU A 89 -2.65 -2.89 -5.59
N ASN A 90 -2.05 -1.79 -6.04
CA ASN A 90 -0.86 -1.85 -6.90
C ASN A 90 0.33 -2.50 -6.20
N ILE A 91 0.60 -2.17 -4.93
CA ILE A 91 1.66 -2.82 -4.16
C ILE A 91 1.37 -4.31 -4.00
N SER A 92 0.14 -4.66 -3.58
CA SER A 92 -0.25 -6.04 -3.33
C SER A 92 -0.18 -6.90 -4.59
N THR A 93 -0.63 -6.37 -5.73
CA THR A 93 -0.52 -7.09 -7.01
C THR A 93 0.93 -7.21 -7.47
N PHE A 94 1.76 -6.20 -7.23
CA PHE A 94 3.19 -6.28 -7.52
C PHE A 94 3.88 -7.39 -6.72
N ILE A 95 3.62 -7.46 -5.41
CA ILE A 95 4.13 -8.51 -4.53
C ILE A 95 3.71 -9.89 -5.08
N VAL A 96 2.43 -10.07 -5.39
CA VAL A 96 1.94 -11.35 -5.92
C VAL A 96 2.57 -11.70 -7.28
N VAL A 97 2.78 -10.72 -8.15
CA VAL A 97 3.49 -10.96 -9.43
C VAL A 97 4.91 -11.46 -9.16
N CYS A 98 5.65 -10.80 -8.28
CA CYS A 98 7.00 -11.24 -7.94
C CYS A 98 7.01 -12.64 -7.34
N GLU A 99 6.23 -12.89 -6.30
CA GLU A 99 6.28 -14.14 -5.54
C GLU A 99 5.63 -15.32 -6.24
N ALA A 100 4.45 -15.12 -6.85
CA ALA A 100 3.67 -16.22 -7.41
C ALA A 100 3.93 -16.50 -8.89
N PHE A 101 4.35 -15.49 -9.65
CA PHE A 101 4.53 -15.63 -11.09
C PHE A 101 6.00 -15.56 -11.53
N LEU A 102 6.83 -14.77 -10.83
CA LEU A 102 8.26 -14.69 -11.11
C LEU A 102 9.09 -15.58 -10.17
N CYS A 103 8.51 -16.08 -9.08
CA CYS A 103 9.17 -16.89 -8.04
C CYS A 103 10.39 -16.17 -7.43
N ILE A 104 10.30 -14.85 -7.23
CA ILE A 104 11.32 -14.02 -6.60
C ILE A 104 10.74 -13.23 -5.43
N GLN A 105 11.60 -12.75 -4.56
CA GLN A 105 11.19 -11.73 -3.59
C GLN A 105 10.79 -10.45 -4.30
N PRO A 106 9.83 -9.65 -3.76
CA PRO A 106 9.46 -8.37 -4.34
C PRO A 106 10.68 -7.48 -4.57
N HIS A 107 10.92 -7.13 -5.83
CA HIS A 107 12.16 -6.51 -6.28
C HIS A 107 12.00 -4.99 -6.42
N PHE A 108 12.74 -4.22 -5.60
CA PHE A 108 12.57 -2.79 -5.53
C PHE A 108 13.01 -2.05 -6.81
N GLY A 109 14.09 -2.49 -7.44
CA GLY A 109 14.53 -1.93 -8.72
C GLY A 109 13.45 -2.10 -9.81
N LEU A 110 12.78 -3.27 -9.85
CA LEU A 110 11.68 -3.52 -10.78
C LEU A 110 10.47 -2.61 -10.47
N TRP A 111 10.17 -2.39 -9.17
CA TRP A 111 9.13 -1.42 -8.77
C TRP A 111 9.42 -0.03 -9.32
N LEU A 112 10.63 0.49 -9.09
CA LEU A 112 11.05 1.82 -9.56
C LEU A 112 11.05 1.97 -11.09
N LYS A 113 11.32 0.89 -11.82
CA LYS A 113 11.22 0.86 -13.29
C LYS A 113 9.78 0.84 -13.77
N THR A 114 8.88 0.25 -12.98
CA THR A 114 7.48 0.01 -13.39
C THR A 114 6.55 1.12 -12.96
N PHE A 115 6.75 1.68 -11.76
CA PHE A 115 5.82 2.63 -11.13
C PHE A 115 6.51 3.93 -10.75
N ASN A 116 5.75 5.01 -10.79
CA ASN A 116 6.11 6.27 -10.16
C ASN A 116 5.15 6.58 -9.01
N VAL A 117 5.67 7.22 -7.98
CA VAL A 117 4.90 7.74 -6.86
C VAL A 117 4.98 9.27 -6.89
N LYS A 118 3.83 9.92 -6.83
CA LYS A 118 3.70 11.38 -6.91
C LYS A 118 2.85 11.90 -5.77
N PRO A 119 3.10 13.13 -5.27
CA PRO A 119 2.19 13.78 -4.34
C PRO A 119 0.83 14.03 -5.03
N LYS A 120 -0.24 13.81 -4.28
CA LYS A 120 -1.58 14.20 -4.71
C LYS A 120 -1.81 15.67 -4.35
N VAL A 121 -2.08 16.48 -5.35
CA VAL A 121 -2.34 17.90 -5.17
C VAL A 121 -3.83 18.19 -5.41
N VAL A 122 -4.45 18.89 -4.47
CA VAL A 122 -5.85 19.33 -4.55
C VAL A 122 -5.89 20.83 -4.25
N GLY A 123 -6.36 21.63 -5.19
CA GLY A 123 -6.42 23.09 -5.02
C GLY A 123 -5.03 23.74 -4.81
N GLY A 124 -3.98 23.22 -5.43
CA GLY A 124 -2.61 23.74 -5.31
C GLY A 124 -1.86 23.37 -4.04
N ARG A 125 -2.47 22.54 -3.16
CA ARG A 125 -1.85 22.05 -1.91
C ARG A 125 -1.83 20.52 -1.89
N GLN A 126 -0.86 19.95 -1.20
CA GLN A 126 -0.87 18.50 -0.97
C GLN A 126 -2.13 18.12 -0.18
N ALA A 127 -2.75 17.01 -0.56
CA ALA A 127 -3.93 16.51 0.11
C ALA A 127 -3.60 16.06 1.56
N GLU A 128 -4.45 16.43 2.52
CA GLU A 128 -4.29 16.05 3.93
C GLU A 128 -4.56 14.57 4.19
N CYS A 129 -5.38 13.98 3.34
CA CYS A 129 -5.72 12.57 3.35
C CYS A 129 -5.49 12.03 1.94
N VAL A 130 -4.81 10.87 1.82
CA VAL A 130 -4.40 10.33 0.52
C VAL A 130 -3.44 11.28 -0.22
N GLY A 131 -2.33 11.55 0.43
CA GLY A 131 -1.30 12.47 -0.07
C GLY A 131 -0.47 11.92 -1.22
N ALA A 132 -0.55 10.61 -1.52
CA ALA A 132 0.25 9.94 -2.53
C ALA A 132 -0.60 9.28 -3.62
N MET A 133 -0.09 9.31 -4.83
CA MET A 133 -0.61 8.60 -6.00
C MET A 133 0.47 7.70 -6.58
N VAL A 134 0.08 6.52 -7.03
CA VAL A 134 0.93 5.62 -7.81
C VAL A 134 0.41 5.54 -9.24
N GLY A 135 1.32 5.55 -10.19
CA GLY A 135 1.00 5.35 -11.60
C GLY A 135 2.05 4.49 -12.29
N LYS A 136 1.66 3.81 -13.33
CA LYS A 136 2.60 3.10 -14.21
C LYS A 136 3.50 4.14 -14.91
N MET A 137 4.78 3.83 -15.04
CA MET A 137 5.70 4.65 -15.82
C MET A 137 5.29 4.67 -17.30
N PRO A 138 5.45 5.81 -18.01
CA PRO A 138 5.24 5.87 -19.45
C PRO A 138 6.10 4.84 -20.18
N ASN A 139 5.57 4.24 -21.22
CA ASN A 139 6.26 3.29 -22.09
C ASN A 139 6.82 2.04 -21.40
N VAL A 140 6.43 1.76 -20.16
CA VAL A 140 6.78 0.54 -19.46
C VAL A 140 5.68 -0.48 -19.64
N LEU A 141 6.05 -1.70 -19.94
CA LEU A 141 5.13 -2.80 -20.01
C LEU A 141 4.74 -3.26 -18.60
N TRP A 142 3.47 -3.42 -18.38
CA TRP A 142 2.88 -4.01 -17.17
C TRP A 142 1.57 -4.71 -17.53
N LEU A 143 1.08 -5.54 -16.64
CA LEU A 143 -0.17 -6.27 -16.82
C LEU A 143 -1.35 -5.32 -17.11
N GLU A 144 -2.18 -5.70 -18.04
CA GLU A 144 -3.39 -4.96 -18.40
C GLU A 144 -4.47 -5.11 -17.32
N GLY A 145 -5.14 -4.02 -17.06
CA GLY A 145 -6.29 -3.94 -16.16
C GLY A 145 -6.37 -2.55 -15.54
N SER A 146 -7.58 -2.11 -15.28
CA SER A 146 -7.87 -0.93 -14.47
C SER A 146 -8.64 -1.38 -13.25
N PHE A 147 -8.28 -0.81 -12.12
CA PHE A 147 -9.09 -0.95 -10.92
C PHE A 147 -10.17 0.14 -10.98
N VAL A 148 -11.40 -0.25 -10.62
CA VAL A 148 -12.50 0.72 -10.55
C VAL A 148 -12.10 1.84 -9.59
N GLU A 149 -12.10 3.05 -10.11
CA GLU A 149 -11.82 4.22 -9.29
C GLU A 149 -12.94 4.41 -8.26
N THR A 150 -12.64 4.13 -7.03
CA THR A 150 -13.36 4.62 -5.86
C THR A 150 -14.66 3.91 -5.45
N LEU A 151 -14.53 3.19 -4.36
CA LEU A 151 -15.61 3.06 -3.39
C LEU A 151 -15.88 4.47 -2.80
N LYS A 152 -17.00 5.11 -3.14
CA LYS A 152 -17.36 6.42 -2.56
C LYS A 152 -17.42 6.33 -1.03
N GLY A 153 -16.89 7.33 -0.34
CA GLY A 153 -16.97 7.42 1.13
C GLY A 153 -15.97 6.53 1.90
N TRP A 154 -15.02 5.89 1.25
CA TRP A 154 -14.04 5.05 1.92
C TRP A 154 -13.18 5.81 2.95
N GLN A 155 -13.04 7.12 2.83
CA GLN A 155 -12.32 7.98 3.77
C GLN A 155 -12.95 8.00 5.17
N SER A 156 -14.22 7.61 5.33
CA SER A 156 -14.84 7.45 6.65
C SER A 156 -14.52 6.11 7.32
N GLY A 157 -13.80 5.22 6.63
CA GLY A 157 -13.46 3.88 7.11
C GLY A 157 -12.13 3.80 7.89
N TRP A 158 -11.72 4.82 8.62
CA TRP A 158 -10.42 4.84 9.28
C TRP A 158 -10.45 4.52 10.76
N PHE A 159 -9.35 3.95 11.26
CA PHE A 159 -9.11 3.66 12.67
C PHE A 159 -7.61 3.63 12.96
N TYR A 160 -7.25 3.51 14.23
CA TYR A 160 -5.86 3.42 14.65
C TYR A 160 -5.44 1.98 14.88
N ILE A 161 -4.22 1.67 14.51
CA ILE A 161 -3.53 0.43 14.88
C ILE A 161 -2.21 0.76 15.57
N THR A 162 -1.77 -0.13 16.46
CA THR A 162 -0.47 -0.07 17.11
C THR A 162 0.26 -1.35 16.81
N GLU A 163 1.41 -1.28 16.17
CA GLU A 163 2.27 -2.42 15.94
C GLU A 163 3.40 -2.41 16.99
N PRO A 164 3.39 -3.33 17.96
CA PRO A 164 4.32 -3.27 19.08
C PRO A 164 5.74 -3.74 18.75
N ARG A 165 5.97 -4.31 17.56
CA ARG A 165 7.16 -5.13 17.30
C ARG A 165 8.30 -4.42 16.59
N ASP A 166 8.13 -3.18 16.13
CA ASP A 166 9.19 -2.50 15.38
C ASP A 166 9.36 -1.03 15.79
N PRO A 167 10.17 -0.75 16.84
CA PRO A 167 10.51 0.62 17.22
C PRO A 167 11.30 1.36 16.13
N GLU A 168 12.09 0.68 15.30
CA GLU A 168 12.84 1.31 14.22
C GLU A 168 11.92 1.74 13.08
N TRP A 169 10.95 0.92 12.73
CA TRP A 169 9.93 1.29 11.76
C TRP A 169 9.11 2.51 12.22
N ALA A 170 8.74 2.57 13.49
CA ALA A 170 8.03 3.71 14.07
C ALA A 170 8.88 4.99 14.04
N ALA A 171 10.19 4.89 14.26
CA ALA A 171 11.10 6.04 14.23
C ALA A 171 11.39 6.53 12.80
N ALA A 172 11.44 5.62 11.82
CA ALA A 172 11.69 5.94 10.42
C ALA A 172 10.55 6.72 9.73
N GLN A 173 9.34 6.66 10.30
CA GLN A 173 8.14 7.24 9.70
C GLN A 173 7.73 8.59 10.28
N LYS A 174 8.68 9.45 10.57
CA LYS A 174 8.34 10.87 10.75
C LYS A 174 7.80 11.38 9.42
N PHE A 175 6.53 11.78 9.40
CA PHE A 175 5.91 12.45 8.26
C PHE A 175 6.80 13.63 7.85
N ARG A 176 7.31 13.56 6.65
CA ARG A 176 8.03 14.68 6.04
C ARG A 176 7.05 15.44 5.18
N SER A 177 7.02 16.74 5.32
CA SER A 177 6.27 17.63 4.44
C SER A 177 6.84 17.51 3.03
N GLY A 178 6.16 16.78 2.17
CA GLY A 178 6.60 16.42 0.84
C GLY A 178 6.97 14.93 0.74
N ILE A 179 6.65 14.33 -0.40
CA ILE A 179 7.03 12.94 -0.69
C ILE A 179 8.45 12.99 -1.26
N PRO A 180 9.46 12.48 -0.54
CA PRO A 180 10.82 12.49 -1.06
C PRO A 180 10.87 11.60 -2.29
N THR A 181 11.47 12.10 -3.35
CA THR A 181 11.64 11.38 -4.61
C THR A 181 12.62 10.22 -4.49
N ARG A 182 13.51 10.25 -3.50
CA ARG A 182 14.47 9.17 -3.26
C ARG A 182 15.12 9.28 -1.87
N LEU A 183 15.15 8.16 -1.13
CA LEU A 183 15.98 8.01 0.07
C LEU A 183 17.07 6.96 -0.23
N THR A 184 18.31 7.26 0.12
CA THR A 184 19.46 6.37 -0.13
C THR A 184 19.52 5.19 0.83
N SER A 185 18.90 5.30 1.99
CA SER A 185 18.92 4.32 3.08
C SER A 185 18.19 2.98 2.77
N TRP A 186 17.48 2.88 1.66
CA TRP A 186 16.86 1.62 1.28
C TRP A 186 17.87 0.47 1.06
N LYS A 187 19.04 0.77 0.54
CA LYS A 187 20.10 -0.22 0.32
C LYS A 187 20.55 -0.90 1.62
N GLU A 188 20.44 -0.20 2.73
CA GLU A 188 20.84 -0.69 4.05
C GLU A 188 19.88 -1.73 4.61
N ASN A 189 18.62 -1.79 4.09
CA ASN A 189 17.58 -2.72 4.54
C ASN A 189 17.52 -4.04 3.73
N GLY A 190 18.58 -4.37 2.99
CA GLY A 190 18.71 -5.66 2.29
C GLY A 190 17.75 -5.89 1.12
N LEU A 191 17.07 -4.86 0.65
CA LEU A 191 16.17 -4.98 -0.50
C LEU A 191 16.93 -4.89 -1.81
N SER A 192 16.68 -5.84 -2.70
CA SER A 192 17.38 -5.93 -3.98
C SER A 192 17.06 -4.74 -4.88
N TRP A 193 18.09 -3.99 -5.26
CA TRP A 193 18.00 -2.97 -6.29
C TRP A 193 18.20 -3.55 -7.69
N GLY A 194 18.88 -4.70 -7.78
CA GLY A 194 19.34 -5.31 -9.01
C GLY A 194 20.32 -4.46 -9.80
N ASP A 195 21.15 -5.10 -10.59
CA ASP A 195 21.90 -4.43 -11.64
C ASP A 195 21.05 -4.25 -12.91
N SER A 196 21.65 -3.68 -13.95
CA SER A 196 20.95 -3.40 -15.21
C SER A 196 20.56 -4.66 -15.96
N GLU A 197 21.36 -5.71 -15.86
CA GLU A 197 21.14 -6.99 -16.52
C GLU A 197 20.00 -7.76 -15.86
N GLU A 198 20.01 -7.88 -14.54
CA GLU A 198 18.94 -8.47 -13.74
C GLU A 198 17.59 -7.79 -14.03
N LEU A 199 17.55 -6.45 -14.00
CA LEU A 199 16.34 -5.70 -14.28
C LEU A 199 15.82 -5.92 -15.70
N THR A 200 16.71 -6.04 -16.69
CA THR A 200 16.34 -6.34 -18.06
C THR A 200 15.73 -7.74 -18.16
N GLY A 201 16.34 -8.72 -17.47
CA GLY A 201 15.81 -10.08 -17.37
C GLY A 201 14.41 -10.12 -16.76
N LEU A 202 14.20 -9.41 -15.64
CA LEU A 202 12.89 -9.34 -14.99
C LEU A 202 11.84 -8.66 -15.88
N GLN A 203 12.18 -7.60 -16.60
CA GLN A 203 11.29 -6.97 -17.56
C GLN A 203 10.91 -7.92 -18.72
N SER A 204 11.84 -8.74 -19.17
CA SER A 204 11.58 -9.78 -20.17
C SER A 204 10.61 -10.85 -19.64
N CYS A 205 10.72 -11.23 -18.36
CA CYS A 205 9.75 -12.11 -17.71
C CYS A 205 8.36 -11.48 -17.66
N ILE A 206 8.24 -10.20 -17.31
CA ILE A 206 6.97 -9.46 -17.36
C ILE A 206 6.40 -9.46 -18.77
N GLN A 207 7.23 -9.21 -19.81
CA GLN A 207 6.82 -9.30 -21.21
C GLN A 207 6.21 -10.67 -21.52
N THR A 208 6.84 -11.73 -21.05
CA THR A 208 6.34 -13.10 -21.24
C THR A 208 4.98 -13.30 -20.59
N LEU A 209 4.76 -12.80 -19.37
CA LEU A 209 3.47 -12.87 -18.69
C LEU A 209 2.38 -12.10 -19.45
N VAL A 210 2.71 -10.92 -19.97
CA VAL A 210 1.78 -10.10 -20.79
C VAL A 210 1.46 -10.81 -22.10
N ASN A 211 2.44 -11.40 -22.77
CA ASN A 211 2.23 -12.16 -24.00
C ASN A 211 1.34 -13.40 -23.77
N LYS A 212 1.42 -14.01 -22.58
CA LYS A 212 0.51 -15.07 -22.12
C LYS A 212 -0.86 -14.55 -21.68
N LYS A 213 -1.14 -13.27 -21.90
CA LYS A 213 -2.41 -12.60 -21.55
C LYS A 213 -2.78 -12.65 -20.07
N LEU A 214 -1.78 -12.70 -19.18
CA LEU A 214 -2.01 -12.51 -17.76
C LEU A 214 -2.51 -11.07 -17.52
N LYS A 215 -3.64 -10.93 -16.84
CA LYS A 215 -4.25 -9.63 -16.51
C LYS A 215 -4.21 -9.37 -15.01
N LEU A 216 -4.31 -8.13 -14.60
CA LEU A 216 -4.37 -7.76 -13.17
C LEU A 216 -5.52 -8.47 -12.42
N VAL A 217 -6.65 -8.72 -13.07
CA VAL A 217 -7.76 -9.45 -12.45
C VAL A 217 -7.35 -10.88 -12.05
N ASN A 218 -6.53 -11.56 -12.85
CA ASN A 218 -6.04 -12.90 -12.51
C ASN A 218 -5.09 -12.84 -11.31
N VAL A 219 -4.24 -11.82 -11.23
CA VAL A 219 -3.35 -11.60 -10.08
C VAL A 219 -4.14 -11.34 -8.81
N VAL A 220 -5.21 -10.53 -8.89
CA VAL A 220 -6.11 -10.28 -7.75
C VAL A 220 -6.80 -11.57 -7.30
N GLN A 221 -7.22 -12.44 -8.22
CA GLN A 221 -7.77 -13.75 -7.87
C GLN A 221 -6.76 -14.60 -7.10
N VAL A 222 -5.51 -14.68 -7.55
CA VAL A 222 -4.43 -15.40 -6.84
C VAL A 222 -4.19 -14.77 -5.46
N MET A 223 -4.16 -13.45 -5.37
CA MET A 223 -4.04 -12.75 -4.09
C MET A 223 -5.14 -13.14 -3.10
N LEU A 224 -6.38 -13.21 -3.54
CA LEU A 224 -7.52 -13.60 -2.70
C LEU A 224 -7.42 -15.07 -2.28
N ILE A 225 -7.06 -15.97 -3.19
CA ILE A 225 -6.90 -17.41 -2.91
C ILE A 225 -5.79 -17.63 -1.87
N ARG A 226 -4.63 -17.00 -2.02
CA ARG A 226 -3.50 -17.12 -1.05
C ARG A 226 -3.87 -16.66 0.36
N ARG A 227 -4.87 -15.77 0.49
CA ARG A 227 -5.39 -15.31 1.79
C ARG A 227 -6.42 -16.24 2.41
N ILE A 228 -7.20 -16.93 1.57
CA ILE A 228 -8.23 -17.89 2.02
C ILE A 228 -7.59 -19.23 2.37
N LEU A 229 -6.52 -19.61 1.68
CA LEU A 229 -5.76 -20.83 1.88
C LEU A 229 -4.36 -20.47 2.38
N PRO A 230 -4.16 -20.28 3.70
CA PRO A 230 -2.81 -20.10 4.24
C PRO A 230 -1.98 -21.35 3.94
N CYS A 231 -0.80 -21.13 3.38
CA CYS A 231 0.21 -22.19 3.18
C CYS A 231 0.73 -22.68 4.51
#